data_1fb65e409c99d58dd65f46655c778859
#
_entry.id   1fb65e409c99d58dd65f46655c778859
#
_cell.length_a   1.000
_cell.length_b   1.000
_cell.length_c   1.000
_cell.angle_alpha   90.00
_cell.angle_beta   90.00
_cell.angle_gamma   90.00
#
_symmetry.space_group_name_H-M   'P 1'
#
loop_
_entity.id
_entity.type
_entity.pdbx_description
1 polymer ?
#
loop_
_entity_poly.entity_id
_entity_poly.type
_entity_poly.pdbx_seq_one_letter_code
_entity_poly.pdbx_strand_id
1 'polypeptide(L)'
;MRRLLLAVLLALLVHDVNAETPHVSAVDSVSLTVSDMDEAVDFYTRVLTFEKVADREVAGEEYEHLLAVFGLRLRAVRLRLGDEYIELIQFLAPRGRPFPVDSRSNDRWFQHVAIIVSDMRAAYSRLRSFNVEHASSGPQRLPDWNPAAAGIEAFYFRDPDGHYLEVLGFPPGKGLAKWHEPNGRLFLGIDHTAIVVSDTAASLHFYRDVLGLRVVGSSENYGTEQEHLNNVFGAHLRITSLRAAEGPGVEFLEYLAPRSGRVSPPDTQADDLWYWQINLRTASESPEFIHLSDRSLGWASGVLTHDPDGHASLLTVAPQPRN
;
A
#
# COMPACT_ATOMS: atom_id res chain seq x y z
N MET A 1 40.71 13.60 61.70
CA MET A 1 40.55 12.60 60.63
C MET A 1 39.50 13.13 59.62
N ARG A 2 39.97 13.75 58.51
CA ARG A 2 39.10 14.28 57.43
C ARG A 2 38.97 13.19 56.36
N ARG A 3 37.77 12.71 56.09
CA ARG A 3 37.47 11.78 54.96
C ARG A 3 37.22 12.66 53.73
N LEU A 4 38.11 12.53 52.74
CA LEU A 4 37.91 13.04 51.38
C LEU A 4 36.91 12.10 50.66
N LEU A 5 35.78 12.62 50.24
CA LEU A 5 34.88 11.95 49.27
C LEU A 5 35.32 12.35 47.84
N LEU A 6 35.81 11.37 47.10
CA LEU A 6 36.15 11.50 45.69
C LEU A 6 34.84 11.26 44.87
N ALA A 7 34.27 12.33 44.30
CA ALA A 7 33.15 12.23 43.39
C ALA A 7 33.72 11.92 41.98
N VAL A 8 33.49 10.72 41.50
CA VAL A 8 33.78 10.37 40.10
C VAL A 8 32.61 10.83 39.25
N LEU A 9 32.82 11.90 38.49
CA LEU A 9 31.88 12.37 37.45
C LEU A 9 32.01 11.47 36.23
N LEU A 10 31.04 10.56 36.04
CA LEU A 10 30.91 9.75 34.82
C LEU A 10 30.24 10.65 33.74
N ALA A 11 31.05 11.22 32.86
CA ALA A 11 30.54 11.92 31.68
C ALA A 11 30.01 10.87 30.69
N LEU A 12 28.70 10.69 30.65
CA LEU A 12 28.03 9.99 29.57
C LEU A 12 28.17 10.83 28.31
N LEU A 13 29.09 10.46 27.44
CA LEU A 13 29.13 10.93 26.05
C LEU A 13 27.89 10.35 25.35
N VAL A 14 26.84 11.14 25.31
CA VAL A 14 25.72 10.92 24.40
C VAL A 14 26.29 11.21 23.01
N HIS A 15 26.64 10.18 22.29
CA HIS A 15 26.84 10.29 20.85
C HIS A 15 25.47 10.50 20.24
N ASP A 16 25.15 11.73 19.86
CA ASP A 16 24.09 12.01 18.91
C ASP A 16 24.49 11.33 17.58
N VAL A 17 24.10 10.09 17.42
CA VAL A 17 24.07 9.47 16.10
C VAL A 17 22.86 10.12 15.42
N ASN A 18 23.12 11.23 14.70
CA ASN A 18 22.21 11.71 13.67
C ASN A 18 22.19 10.63 12.56
N ALA A 19 21.47 9.55 12.78
CA ALA A 19 21.08 8.68 11.69
C ALA A 19 20.13 9.52 10.82
N GLU A 20 20.61 9.96 9.66
CA GLU A 20 19.75 10.60 8.67
C GLU A 20 18.58 9.64 8.39
N THR A 21 17.39 10.08 8.73
CA THR A 21 16.18 9.31 8.45
C THR A 21 16.12 9.04 6.95
N PRO A 22 15.96 7.79 6.48
CA PRO A 22 16.01 7.49 5.06
C PRO A 22 14.86 8.22 4.34
N HIS A 23 15.21 9.19 3.52
CA HIS A 23 14.25 9.99 2.78
C HIS A 23 13.69 9.18 1.60
N VAL A 24 12.39 8.92 1.59
CA VAL A 24 11.72 8.18 0.52
C VAL A 24 11.67 9.03 -0.76
N SER A 25 12.23 8.51 -1.85
CA SER A 25 12.21 9.15 -3.16
C SER A 25 11.03 8.69 -4.03
N ALA A 26 10.58 7.44 -3.85
CA ALA A 26 9.50 6.88 -4.65
C ALA A 26 8.65 5.88 -3.85
N VAL A 27 7.36 5.80 -4.20
CA VAL A 27 6.54 4.61 -3.95
C VAL A 27 6.76 3.70 -5.17
N ASP A 28 7.55 2.62 -4.99
CA ASP A 28 7.98 1.76 -6.09
C ASP A 28 6.88 0.82 -6.55
N SER A 29 6.20 0.21 -5.61
CA SER A 29 5.11 -0.74 -5.85
C SER A 29 4.31 -1.00 -4.59
N VAL A 30 3.22 -1.76 -4.74
CA VAL A 30 2.45 -2.33 -3.62
C VAL A 30 2.49 -3.84 -3.75
N SER A 31 2.87 -4.54 -2.67
CA SER A 31 2.89 -5.99 -2.64
C SER A 31 1.63 -6.54 -1.97
N LEU A 32 1.07 -7.61 -2.54
CA LEU A 32 -0.08 -8.35 -2.04
C LEU A 32 0.31 -9.81 -1.86
N THR A 33 0.02 -10.38 -0.69
CA THR A 33 0.24 -11.82 -0.45
C THR A 33 -0.93 -12.63 -1.02
N VAL A 34 -0.64 -13.51 -1.98
CA VAL A 34 -1.66 -14.30 -2.70
C VAL A 34 -1.55 -15.79 -2.39
N SER A 35 -2.68 -16.50 -2.46
CA SER A 35 -2.76 -17.94 -2.18
C SER A 35 -2.30 -18.81 -3.35
N ASP A 36 -2.61 -18.38 -4.58
CA ASP A 36 -2.26 -19.04 -5.84
C ASP A 36 -1.79 -18.00 -6.86
N MET A 37 -0.50 -18.07 -7.19
CA MET A 37 0.14 -17.10 -8.08
C MET A 37 -0.41 -17.16 -9.50
N ASP A 38 -0.73 -18.35 -10.00
CA ASP A 38 -1.17 -18.49 -11.39
C ASP A 38 -2.60 -17.98 -11.56
N GLU A 39 -3.48 -18.21 -10.57
CA GLU A 39 -4.82 -17.64 -10.52
C GLU A 39 -4.78 -16.11 -10.39
N ALA A 40 -3.95 -15.59 -9.48
CA ALA A 40 -3.79 -14.16 -9.29
C ALA A 40 -3.25 -13.48 -10.57
N VAL A 41 -2.19 -14.02 -11.18
CA VAL A 41 -1.63 -13.48 -12.44
C VAL A 41 -2.66 -13.52 -13.57
N ASP A 42 -3.44 -14.61 -13.72
CA ASP A 42 -4.52 -14.67 -14.71
C ASP A 42 -5.56 -13.57 -14.48
N PHE A 43 -5.98 -13.36 -13.23
CA PHE A 43 -6.92 -12.31 -12.88
C PHE A 43 -6.37 -10.91 -13.24
N TYR A 44 -5.20 -10.53 -12.74
CA TYR A 44 -4.64 -9.19 -12.98
C TYR A 44 -4.34 -8.93 -14.46
N THR A 45 -3.90 -9.95 -15.21
CA THR A 45 -3.56 -9.76 -16.63
C THR A 45 -4.80 -9.80 -17.54
N ARG A 46 -5.73 -10.75 -17.35
CA ARG A 46 -6.91 -10.89 -18.21
C ARG A 46 -8.03 -9.93 -17.85
N VAL A 47 -8.29 -9.70 -16.56
CA VAL A 47 -9.39 -8.83 -16.15
C VAL A 47 -8.96 -7.37 -16.19
N LEU A 48 -7.80 -7.05 -15.61
CA LEU A 48 -7.34 -5.66 -15.37
C LEU A 48 -6.26 -5.20 -16.36
N THR A 49 -5.84 -6.06 -17.26
CA THR A 49 -4.86 -5.80 -18.34
C THR A 49 -3.46 -5.41 -17.85
N PHE A 50 -3.07 -5.86 -16.66
CA PHE A 50 -1.68 -5.74 -16.22
C PHE A 50 -0.74 -6.54 -17.13
N GLU A 51 0.50 -6.12 -17.22
CA GLU A 51 1.56 -6.79 -17.95
C GLU A 51 2.54 -7.44 -16.96
N LYS A 52 2.78 -8.75 -17.10
CA LYS A 52 3.78 -9.44 -16.28
C LYS A 52 5.19 -9.05 -16.75
N VAL A 53 5.99 -8.45 -15.86
CA VAL A 53 7.33 -7.95 -16.18
C VAL A 53 8.45 -8.73 -15.49
N ALA A 54 8.16 -9.41 -14.39
CA ALA A 54 9.11 -10.30 -13.73
C ALA A 54 8.39 -11.45 -13.03
N ASP A 55 9.09 -12.59 -12.85
CA ASP A 55 8.61 -13.78 -12.14
C ASP A 55 9.85 -14.46 -11.53
N ARG A 56 9.94 -14.53 -10.21
CA ARG A 56 11.13 -14.98 -9.49
C ARG A 56 10.74 -15.79 -8.25
N GLU A 57 11.53 -16.81 -7.94
CA GLU A 57 11.49 -17.47 -6.63
C GLU A 57 12.72 -17.06 -5.83
N VAL A 58 12.50 -16.79 -4.55
CA VAL A 58 13.56 -16.49 -3.58
C VAL A 58 13.37 -17.28 -2.30
N ALA A 59 14.48 -17.53 -1.61
CA ALA A 59 14.55 -18.17 -0.32
C ALA A 59 15.86 -17.76 0.36
N GLY A 60 16.02 -18.09 1.64
CA GLY A 60 17.26 -17.91 2.36
C GLY A 60 17.14 -16.96 3.55
N GLU A 61 18.11 -17.03 4.43
CA GLU A 61 18.14 -16.39 5.74
C GLU A 61 17.96 -14.87 5.66
N GLU A 62 18.50 -14.23 4.63
CA GLU A 62 18.39 -12.78 4.45
C GLU A 62 16.92 -12.35 4.22
N TYR A 63 16.18 -13.11 3.40
CA TYR A 63 14.75 -12.88 3.19
C TYR A 63 13.90 -13.25 4.40
N GLU A 64 14.29 -14.33 5.13
CA GLU A 64 13.65 -14.72 6.40
C GLU A 64 13.74 -13.60 7.43
N HIS A 65 14.90 -12.98 7.57
CA HIS A 65 15.12 -11.86 8.46
C HIS A 65 14.36 -10.60 8.00
N LEU A 66 14.38 -10.34 6.67
CA LEU A 66 13.73 -9.14 6.12
C LEU A 66 12.22 -9.16 6.30
N LEU A 67 11.57 -10.31 6.04
CA LEU A 67 10.12 -10.47 6.11
C LEU A 67 9.62 -11.06 7.44
N ALA A 68 10.55 -11.38 8.35
CA ALA A 68 10.28 -12.01 9.65
C ALA A 68 9.48 -13.32 9.54
N VAL A 69 9.70 -14.11 8.46
CA VAL A 69 9.07 -15.41 8.23
C VAL A 69 10.13 -16.50 8.13
N PHE A 70 10.20 -17.36 9.14
CA PHE A 70 11.21 -18.42 9.22
C PHE A 70 10.95 -19.54 8.19
N GLY A 71 12.02 -19.98 7.51
CA GLY A 71 11.98 -21.07 6.53
C GLY A 71 11.23 -20.67 5.24
N LEU A 72 11.13 -19.37 4.93
CA LEU A 72 10.41 -18.92 3.76
C LEU A 72 11.02 -19.40 2.44
N ARG A 73 10.13 -19.77 1.54
CA ARG A 73 10.35 -19.83 0.10
C ARG A 73 9.14 -19.15 -0.55
N LEU A 74 9.38 -18.12 -1.32
CA LEU A 74 8.32 -17.36 -1.97
C LEU A 74 8.55 -17.21 -3.46
N ARG A 75 7.44 -17.06 -4.20
CA ARG A 75 7.42 -16.61 -5.59
C ARG A 75 6.89 -15.19 -5.64
N ALA A 76 7.62 -14.30 -6.27
CA ALA A 76 7.25 -12.90 -6.48
C ALA A 76 7.05 -12.65 -7.97
N VAL A 77 5.89 -12.09 -8.33
CA VAL A 77 5.57 -11.68 -9.70
C VAL A 77 5.30 -10.19 -9.72
N ARG A 78 6.11 -9.45 -10.50
CA ARG A 78 5.92 -8.02 -10.70
C ARG A 78 5.04 -7.77 -11.91
N LEU A 79 3.97 -7.00 -11.71
CA LEU A 79 2.99 -6.65 -12.72
C LEU A 79 2.98 -5.13 -12.93
N ARG A 80 2.89 -4.70 -14.19
CA ARG A 80 2.86 -3.29 -14.59
C ARG A 80 1.50 -2.90 -15.14
N LEU A 81 1.01 -1.72 -14.76
CA LEU A 81 -0.12 -1.06 -15.41
C LEU A 81 0.22 0.43 -15.60
N GLY A 82 0.34 0.85 -16.87
CA GLY A 82 0.88 2.19 -17.15
C GLY A 82 2.35 2.28 -16.76
N ASP A 83 2.66 3.21 -15.88
CA ASP A 83 4.01 3.42 -15.34
C ASP A 83 4.18 2.82 -13.94
N GLU A 84 3.10 2.32 -13.32
CA GLU A 84 3.07 1.86 -11.95
C GLU A 84 3.10 0.33 -11.86
N TYR A 85 3.45 -0.17 -10.67
CA TYR A 85 3.68 -1.58 -10.42
C TYR A 85 2.95 -2.07 -9.16
N ILE A 86 2.52 -3.33 -9.21
CA ILE A 86 2.23 -4.15 -8.04
C ILE A 86 3.14 -5.37 -8.02
N GLU A 87 3.29 -5.98 -6.86
CA GLU A 87 3.99 -7.25 -6.69
C GLU A 87 3.04 -8.25 -6.04
N LEU A 88 2.83 -9.38 -6.70
CA LEU A 88 2.14 -10.51 -6.10
C LEU A 88 3.17 -11.39 -5.42
N ILE A 89 2.95 -11.74 -4.16
CA ILE A 89 3.85 -12.56 -3.35
C ILE A 89 3.11 -13.82 -2.92
N GLN A 90 3.56 -14.99 -3.38
CA GLN A 90 3.05 -16.26 -2.89
C GLN A 90 4.09 -16.91 -2.01
N PHE A 91 3.78 -17.12 -0.75
CA PHE A 91 4.59 -17.95 0.13
C PHE A 91 4.34 -19.43 -0.21
N LEU A 92 5.34 -20.07 -0.81
CA LEU A 92 5.30 -21.51 -1.14
C LEU A 92 5.46 -22.33 0.13
N ALA A 93 6.21 -21.80 1.12
CA ALA A 93 6.37 -22.29 2.48
C ALA A 93 6.90 -21.15 3.39
N PRO A 94 6.38 -20.98 4.64
CA PRO A 94 5.11 -21.53 5.10
C PRO A 94 3.93 -20.88 4.37
N ARG A 95 2.71 -21.35 4.62
CA ARG A 95 1.48 -20.70 4.13
C ARG A 95 0.76 -20.07 5.30
N GLY A 96 0.44 -18.80 5.18
CA GLY A 96 -0.26 -18.04 6.20
C GLY A 96 -1.78 -18.25 6.21
N ARG A 97 -2.47 -17.45 6.99
CA ARG A 97 -3.90 -17.52 7.22
C ARG A 97 -4.68 -16.94 6.03
N PRO A 98 -5.90 -17.47 5.74
CA PRO A 98 -6.75 -16.96 4.67
C PRO A 98 -7.30 -15.57 5.01
N PHE A 99 -7.64 -14.80 3.97
CA PHE A 99 -8.29 -13.49 4.13
C PHE A 99 -9.60 -13.64 4.93
N PRO A 100 -9.87 -12.79 5.95
CA PRO A 100 -11.11 -12.90 6.73
C PRO A 100 -12.34 -12.64 5.85
N VAL A 101 -13.21 -13.65 5.73
CA VAL A 101 -14.40 -13.61 4.84
C VAL A 101 -15.40 -12.51 5.20
N ASP A 102 -15.40 -12.06 6.45
CA ASP A 102 -16.23 -10.98 6.97
C ASP A 102 -15.53 -9.62 7.02
N SER A 103 -14.40 -9.49 6.32
CA SER A 103 -13.62 -8.26 6.23
C SER A 103 -14.44 -7.12 5.65
N ARG A 104 -14.30 -5.93 6.24
CA ARG A 104 -15.02 -4.71 5.85
C ARG A 104 -14.04 -3.62 5.48
N SER A 105 -14.49 -2.69 4.67
CA SER A 105 -13.66 -1.57 4.23
C SER A 105 -13.32 -0.53 5.32
N ASN A 106 -13.86 -0.68 6.53
CA ASN A 106 -13.46 0.10 7.70
C ASN A 106 -12.58 -0.67 8.71
N ASP A 107 -12.23 -1.93 8.46
CA ASP A 107 -11.24 -2.65 9.26
C ASP A 107 -9.85 -2.06 9.04
N ARG A 108 -8.99 -2.05 10.07
CA ARG A 108 -7.67 -1.37 9.99
C ARG A 108 -6.63 -2.11 9.14
N TRP A 109 -6.88 -3.35 8.77
CA TRP A 109 -6.09 -4.05 7.76
C TRP A 109 -6.59 -3.80 6.32
N PHE A 110 -7.68 -3.00 6.17
CA PHE A 110 -8.16 -2.66 4.84
C PHE A 110 -7.12 -1.82 4.11
N GLN A 111 -6.78 -2.30 2.93
CA GLN A 111 -5.98 -1.59 1.96
C GLN A 111 -6.57 -1.83 0.58
N HIS A 112 -6.46 -0.86 -0.33
CA HIS A 112 -6.79 -1.06 -1.72
C HIS A 112 -5.76 -0.42 -2.65
N VAL A 113 -5.77 -0.86 -3.91
CA VAL A 113 -5.08 -0.21 -5.02
C VAL A 113 -6.12 0.45 -5.90
N ALA A 114 -5.98 1.76 -6.15
CA ALA A 114 -6.87 2.55 -7.01
C ALA A 114 -6.35 2.56 -8.45
N ILE A 115 -7.09 1.90 -9.33
CA ILE A 115 -6.80 1.72 -10.76
C ILE A 115 -7.61 2.73 -11.55
N ILE A 116 -6.92 3.60 -12.30
CA ILE A 116 -7.59 4.62 -13.10
C ILE A 116 -8.18 4.03 -14.37
N VAL A 117 -9.42 4.42 -14.65
CA VAL A 117 -10.14 4.01 -15.86
C VAL A 117 -10.52 5.20 -16.73
N SER A 118 -10.48 5.01 -18.04
CA SER A 118 -10.90 6.02 -19.01
C SER A 118 -12.42 6.12 -19.18
N ASP A 119 -13.15 5.07 -18.82
CA ASP A 119 -14.62 4.97 -18.87
C ASP A 119 -15.09 4.04 -17.75
N MET A 120 -15.73 4.60 -16.73
CA MET A 120 -16.25 3.84 -15.58
C MET A 120 -17.30 2.81 -15.99
N ARG A 121 -18.20 3.14 -16.91
CA ARG A 121 -19.25 2.24 -17.35
C ARG A 121 -18.67 1.04 -18.11
N ALA A 122 -17.70 1.27 -18.99
CA ALA A 122 -17.02 0.20 -19.72
C ALA A 122 -16.20 -0.69 -18.76
N ALA A 123 -15.50 -0.09 -17.79
CA ALA A 123 -14.76 -0.81 -16.77
C ALA A 123 -15.68 -1.68 -15.91
N TYR A 124 -16.76 -1.12 -15.40
CA TYR A 124 -17.74 -1.86 -14.60
C TYR A 124 -18.39 -3.00 -15.39
N SER A 125 -18.76 -2.75 -16.67
CA SER A 125 -19.31 -3.81 -17.54
C SER A 125 -18.31 -4.95 -17.73
N ARG A 126 -17.04 -4.63 -17.93
CA ARG A 126 -15.97 -5.62 -18.04
C ARG A 126 -15.81 -6.43 -16.75
N LEU A 127 -15.69 -5.78 -15.58
CA LEU A 127 -15.57 -6.44 -14.28
C LEU A 127 -16.75 -7.41 -14.04
N ARG A 128 -17.97 -6.98 -14.36
CA ARG A 128 -19.16 -7.85 -14.28
C ARG A 128 -19.09 -9.06 -15.22
N SER A 129 -18.54 -8.89 -16.43
CA SER A 129 -18.42 -10.01 -17.37
C SER A 129 -17.46 -11.10 -16.89
N PHE A 130 -16.56 -10.78 -15.97
CA PHE A 130 -15.67 -11.72 -15.29
C PHE A 130 -16.18 -12.17 -13.91
N ASN A 131 -17.41 -11.77 -13.52
CA ASN A 131 -18.04 -12.12 -12.26
C ASN A 131 -17.21 -11.74 -11.02
N VAL A 132 -16.52 -10.59 -11.03
CA VAL A 132 -15.77 -10.14 -9.86
C VAL A 132 -16.69 -9.94 -8.65
N GLU A 133 -16.18 -10.21 -7.46
CA GLU A 133 -16.90 -9.95 -6.22
C GLU A 133 -17.01 -8.45 -5.96
N HIS A 134 -18.24 -7.95 -5.78
CA HIS A 134 -18.48 -6.54 -5.45
C HIS A 134 -18.20 -6.27 -3.98
N ALA A 135 -17.43 -5.23 -3.69
CA ALA A 135 -17.31 -4.66 -2.34
C ALA A 135 -18.22 -3.43 -2.16
N SER A 136 -18.34 -2.60 -3.19
CA SER A 136 -19.36 -1.54 -3.27
C SER A 136 -20.71 -2.08 -3.72
N SER A 137 -21.79 -1.39 -3.41
CA SER A 137 -23.13 -1.73 -3.95
C SER A 137 -23.24 -1.53 -5.48
N GLY A 138 -22.34 -0.73 -6.06
CA GLY A 138 -22.21 -0.38 -7.48
C GLY A 138 -21.30 0.83 -7.63
N PRO A 139 -20.99 1.26 -8.86
CA PRO A 139 -20.24 2.51 -9.08
C PRO A 139 -20.95 3.72 -8.46
N GLN A 140 -20.19 4.55 -7.77
CA GLN A 140 -20.68 5.77 -7.14
C GLN A 140 -20.03 6.99 -7.83
N ARG A 141 -20.80 8.03 -8.07
CA ARG A 141 -20.30 9.35 -8.46
C ARG A 141 -20.33 10.24 -7.24
N LEU A 142 -19.15 10.66 -6.78
CA LEU A 142 -19.04 11.49 -5.59
C LEU A 142 -19.69 12.85 -5.76
N PRO A 143 -20.38 13.37 -4.71
CA PRO A 143 -21.31 14.46 -4.81
C PRO A 143 -20.66 15.82 -5.04
N ASP A 144 -21.37 16.72 -5.73
CA ASP A 144 -20.88 18.05 -6.11
C ASP A 144 -20.69 19.00 -4.91
N TRP A 145 -21.30 18.70 -3.77
CA TRP A 145 -21.11 19.49 -2.55
C TRP A 145 -19.71 19.32 -1.92
N ASN A 146 -18.97 18.26 -2.29
CA ASN A 146 -17.59 18.06 -1.86
C ASN A 146 -16.62 18.46 -2.98
N PRO A 147 -16.10 19.71 -3.01
CA PRO A 147 -15.31 20.20 -4.14
C PRO A 147 -14.02 19.39 -4.38
N ALA A 148 -13.45 18.76 -3.35
CA ALA A 148 -12.24 17.93 -3.49
C ALA A 148 -12.53 16.64 -4.28
N ALA A 149 -13.70 16.04 -4.06
CA ALA A 149 -14.07 14.75 -4.66
C ALA A 149 -15.16 14.85 -5.75
N ALA A 150 -15.78 16.02 -5.95
CA ALA A 150 -16.92 16.21 -6.85
C ALA A 150 -16.71 15.60 -8.23
N GLY A 151 -17.64 14.74 -8.64
CA GLY A 151 -17.67 14.13 -9.96
C GLY A 151 -16.70 12.96 -10.16
N ILE A 152 -15.86 12.63 -9.19
CA ILE A 152 -15.05 11.39 -9.22
C ILE A 152 -16.02 10.21 -9.20
N GLU A 153 -15.79 9.25 -10.06
CA GLU A 153 -16.51 7.97 -10.08
C GLU A 153 -15.62 6.88 -9.50
N ALA A 154 -16.18 6.04 -8.61
CA ALA A 154 -15.42 5.03 -7.90
C ALA A 154 -16.25 3.75 -7.71
N PHE A 155 -15.57 2.59 -7.70
CA PHE A 155 -16.18 1.30 -7.45
C PHE A 155 -15.18 0.34 -6.82
N TYR A 156 -15.50 -0.23 -5.65
CA TYR A 156 -14.70 -1.25 -5.00
C TYR A 156 -15.15 -2.66 -5.35
N PHE A 157 -14.19 -3.53 -5.61
CA PHE A 157 -14.38 -4.95 -5.89
C PHE A 157 -13.24 -5.75 -5.26
N ARG A 158 -13.30 -7.08 -5.37
CA ARG A 158 -12.26 -7.95 -4.82
C ARG A 158 -11.60 -8.78 -5.91
N ASP A 159 -10.32 -9.08 -5.67
CA ASP A 159 -9.60 -10.11 -6.42
C ASP A 159 -9.95 -11.53 -5.91
N PRO A 160 -9.40 -12.61 -6.50
CA PRO A 160 -9.72 -13.99 -6.08
C PRO A 160 -9.40 -14.31 -4.62
N ASP A 161 -8.39 -13.66 -4.02
CA ASP A 161 -8.01 -13.85 -2.61
C ASP A 161 -8.80 -12.99 -1.63
N GLY A 162 -9.60 -12.04 -2.12
CA GLY A 162 -10.41 -11.12 -1.32
C GLY A 162 -9.78 -9.75 -1.09
N HIS A 163 -8.65 -9.44 -1.72
CA HIS A 163 -8.05 -8.11 -1.66
C HIS A 163 -8.95 -7.07 -2.31
N TYR A 164 -9.05 -5.90 -1.68
CA TYR A 164 -9.85 -4.82 -2.20
C TYR A 164 -9.10 -4.07 -3.30
N LEU A 165 -9.78 -3.85 -4.40
CA LEU A 165 -9.34 -3.04 -5.53
C LEU A 165 -10.38 -1.96 -5.81
N GLU A 166 -9.92 -0.83 -6.32
CA GLU A 166 -10.77 0.25 -6.75
C GLU A 166 -10.57 0.52 -8.25
N VAL A 167 -11.65 0.73 -8.99
CA VAL A 167 -11.58 1.46 -10.25
C VAL A 167 -12.06 2.88 -10.01
N LEU A 168 -11.29 3.85 -10.51
CA LEU A 168 -11.46 5.27 -10.25
C LEU A 168 -11.46 6.05 -11.58
N GLY A 169 -12.48 6.86 -11.81
CA GLY A 169 -12.61 7.76 -12.96
C GLY A 169 -12.55 9.21 -12.53
N PHE A 170 -11.60 9.98 -13.07
CA PHE A 170 -11.49 11.41 -12.79
C PHE A 170 -12.29 12.23 -13.83
N PRO A 171 -13.11 13.21 -13.40
CA PRO A 171 -13.68 14.19 -14.29
C PRO A 171 -12.60 15.16 -14.79
N PRO A 172 -12.85 15.92 -15.87
CA PRO A 172 -11.91 16.95 -16.34
C PRO A 172 -11.47 17.90 -15.23
N GLY A 173 -10.16 18.16 -15.14
CA GLY A 173 -9.55 19.04 -14.15
C GLY A 173 -9.25 18.42 -12.79
N LYS A 174 -9.48 17.11 -12.60
CA LYS A 174 -9.08 16.35 -11.40
C LYS A 174 -8.08 15.24 -11.75
N GLY A 175 -7.32 14.80 -10.75
CA GLY A 175 -6.26 13.79 -10.93
C GLY A 175 -5.04 14.34 -11.67
N LEU A 176 -4.14 13.45 -12.06
CA LEU A 176 -2.93 13.80 -12.80
C LEU A 176 -3.25 13.99 -14.29
N ALA A 177 -2.51 14.88 -14.97
CA ALA A 177 -2.70 15.16 -16.40
C ALA A 177 -2.67 13.90 -17.27
N LYS A 178 -1.78 12.96 -16.95
CA LYS A 178 -1.64 11.68 -17.68
C LYS A 178 -2.91 10.82 -17.70
N TRP A 179 -3.82 11.01 -16.74
CA TRP A 179 -5.09 10.29 -16.70
C TRP A 179 -6.12 10.76 -17.72
N HIS A 180 -5.87 11.92 -18.35
CA HIS A 180 -6.74 12.53 -19.36
C HIS A 180 -6.16 12.41 -20.78
N GLU A 181 -5.00 11.78 -20.93
CA GLU A 181 -4.38 11.60 -22.26
C GLU A 181 -5.04 10.45 -23.02
N PRO A 182 -5.50 10.68 -24.25
CA PRO A 182 -6.14 9.67 -25.07
C PRO A 182 -5.11 8.64 -25.52
N ASN A 183 -5.15 7.43 -24.96
CA ASN A 183 -4.24 6.34 -25.31
C ASN A 183 -4.95 5.05 -25.75
N GLY A 184 -6.30 5.08 -25.83
CA GLY A 184 -7.13 3.94 -26.25
C GLY A 184 -7.22 2.79 -25.24
N ARG A 185 -6.61 2.93 -24.04
CA ARG A 185 -6.68 1.92 -22.97
C ARG A 185 -7.86 2.18 -22.06
N LEU A 186 -8.45 1.10 -21.52
CA LEU A 186 -9.51 1.19 -20.53
C LEU A 186 -8.94 1.41 -19.12
N PHE A 187 -7.94 0.60 -18.74
CA PHE A 187 -7.19 0.75 -17.49
C PHE A 187 -5.88 1.49 -17.79
N LEU A 188 -5.64 2.59 -17.09
CA LEU A 188 -4.58 3.54 -17.44
C LEU A 188 -3.31 3.38 -16.59
N GLY A 189 -3.49 3.11 -15.30
CA GLY A 189 -2.41 3.02 -14.32
C GLY A 189 -2.96 2.99 -12.91
N ILE A 190 -2.08 3.14 -11.90
CA ILE A 190 -2.43 3.17 -10.48
C ILE A 190 -2.23 4.59 -9.97
N ASP A 191 -3.30 5.20 -9.42
CA ASP A 191 -3.18 6.53 -8.81
C ASP A 191 -2.60 6.47 -7.40
N HIS A 192 -3.13 5.56 -6.58
CA HIS A 192 -2.70 5.44 -5.19
C HIS A 192 -2.97 4.04 -4.61
N THR A 193 -2.38 3.77 -3.46
CA THR A 193 -2.87 2.77 -2.50
C THR A 193 -3.46 3.49 -1.30
N ALA A 194 -4.57 2.99 -0.77
CA ALA A 194 -5.20 3.57 0.41
C ALA A 194 -5.19 2.59 1.57
N ILE A 195 -4.99 3.10 2.79
CA ILE A 195 -4.96 2.35 4.05
C ILE A 195 -5.93 2.98 5.04
N VAL A 196 -6.60 2.14 5.85
CA VAL A 196 -7.45 2.62 6.94
C VAL A 196 -6.61 2.92 8.17
N VAL A 197 -6.61 4.18 8.61
CA VAL A 197 -5.85 4.63 9.76
C VAL A 197 -6.77 5.00 10.93
N SER A 198 -6.27 4.81 12.16
CA SER A 198 -7.01 5.16 13.38
C SER A 198 -6.95 6.65 13.70
N ASP A 199 -5.85 7.31 13.33
CA ASP A 199 -5.55 8.71 13.60
C ASP A 199 -4.64 9.27 12.51
N THR A 200 -5.18 10.18 11.72
CA THR A 200 -4.44 10.83 10.61
C THR A 200 -3.17 11.54 11.11
N ALA A 201 -3.19 12.15 12.32
CA ALA A 201 -2.03 12.88 12.81
C ALA A 201 -0.88 11.94 13.17
N ALA A 202 -1.17 10.78 13.78
CA ALA A 202 -0.18 9.76 14.08
C ALA A 202 0.43 9.17 12.79
N SER A 203 -0.41 8.88 11.79
CA SER A 203 0.06 8.39 10.50
C SER A 203 0.87 9.44 9.72
N LEU A 204 0.49 10.73 9.80
CA LEU A 204 1.28 11.82 9.22
C LEU A 204 2.66 11.95 9.87
N HIS A 205 2.76 11.72 11.18
CA HIS A 205 4.08 11.69 11.82
C HIS A 205 4.98 10.62 11.20
N PHE A 206 4.45 9.43 10.92
CA PHE A 206 5.23 8.37 10.28
C PHE A 206 5.51 8.66 8.80
N TYR A 207 4.48 8.81 7.98
CA TYR A 207 4.67 8.90 6.52
C TYR A 207 5.24 10.24 6.06
N ARG A 208 4.86 11.36 6.69
CA ARG A 208 5.32 12.69 6.32
C ARG A 208 6.62 13.07 7.04
N ASP A 209 6.65 12.97 8.39
CA ASP A 209 7.75 13.55 9.17
C ASP A 209 8.95 12.58 9.24
N VAL A 210 8.71 11.26 9.26
CA VAL A 210 9.78 10.26 9.25
C VAL A 210 10.17 9.84 7.83
N LEU A 211 9.21 9.46 6.98
CA LEU A 211 9.50 8.95 5.64
C LEU A 211 9.63 10.04 4.57
N GLY A 212 9.16 11.27 4.82
CA GLY A 212 9.33 12.41 3.94
C GLY A 212 8.31 12.53 2.80
N LEU A 213 7.17 11.81 2.85
CA LEU A 213 6.11 11.98 1.88
C LEU A 213 5.43 13.35 2.06
N ARG A 214 4.93 13.91 0.97
CA ARG A 214 4.26 15.22 0.99
C ARG A 214 2.75 15.07 0.95
N VAL A 215 2.02 15.74 1.84
CA VAL A 215 0.57 15.86 1.76
C VAL A 215 0.21 16.68 0.51
N VAL A 216 -0.66 16.15 -0.33
CA VAL A 216 -1.10 16.76 -1.59
C VAL A 216 -2.58 17.07 -1.64
N GLY A 217 -3.36 16.54 -0.70
CA GLY A 217 -4.79 16.82 -0.61
C GLY A 217 -5.42 16.26 0.66
N SER A 218 -6.60 16.78 0.99
CA SER A 218 -7.47 16.21 2.01
C SER A 218 -8.94 16.53 1.70
N SER A 219 -9.83 15.64 2.16
CA SER A 219 -11.28 15.86 2.07
C SER A 219 -12.01 15.16 3.22
N GLU A 220 -13.23 15.55 3.49
CA GLU A 220 -14.17 14.78 4.31
C GLU A 220 -15.29 14.27 3.40
N ASN A 221 -15.45 12.95 3.36
CA ASN A 221 -16.40 12.27 2.49
C ASN A 221 -17.45 11.57 3.35
N TYR A 222 -18.72 11.82 3.09
CA TYR A 222 -19.85 11.22 3.80
C TYR A 222 -21.11 11.23 2.92
N GLY A 223 -22.18 10.65 3.43
CA GLY A 223 -23.48 10.56 2.75
C GLY A 223 -23.63 9.27 1.95
N THR A 224 -24.74 9.17 1.24
CA THR A 224 -25.21 7.94 0.60
C THR A 224 -24.20 7.36 -0.38
N GLU A 225 -23.54 8.20 -1.17
CA GLU A 225 -22.55 7.77 -2.16
C GLU A 225 -21.32 7.13 -1.47
N GLN A 226 -20.88 7.72 -0.35
CA GLN A 226 -19.75 7.19 0.41
C GLN A 226 -20.13 5.90 1.14
N GLU A 227 -21.34 5.81 1.70
CA GLU A 227 -21.86 4.59 2.32
C GLU A 227 -21.92 3.45 1.31
N HIS A 228 -22.43 3.70 0.11
CA HIS A 228 -22.54 2.72 -0.95
C HIS A 228 -21.17 2.33 -1.54
N LEU A 229 -20.21 3.25 -1.62
CA LEU A 229 -18.87 2.99 -2.09
C LEU A 229 -18.14 2.05 -1.11
N ASN A 230 -18.13 2.38 0.17
CA ASN A 230 -17.46 1.59 1.19
C ASN A 230 -18.26 0.37 1.64
N ASN A 231 -19.57 0.30 1.32
CA ASN A 231 -20.53 -0.68 1.85
C ASN A 231 -20.51 -0.68 3.40
N VAL A 232 -20.43 0.51 4.00
CA VAL A 232 -20.42 0.76 5.44
C VAL A 232 -21.46 1.83 5.75
N PHE A 233 -22.51 1.43 6.46
CA PHE A 233 -23.60 2.34 6.84
C PHE A 233 -23.09 3.46 7.76
N GLY A 234 -23.45 4.71 7.46
CA GLY A 234 -23.01 5.90 8.17
C GLY A 234 -21.53 6.26 7.95
N ALA A 235 -20.93 5.78 6.86
CA ALA A 235 -19.54 6.07 6.54
C ALA A 235 -19.28 7.58 6.42
N HIS A 236 -18.42 8.09 7.31
CA HIS A 236 -17.89 9.45 7.28
C HIS A 236 -16.38 9.36 7.45
N LEU A 237 -15.63 9.71 6.41
CA LEU A 237 -14.20 9.56 6.33
C LEU A 237 -13.51 10.92 6.25
N ARG A 238 -12.39 11.05 6.96
CA ARG A 238 -11.33 11.99 6.60
C ARG A 238 -10.36 11.26 5.70
N ILE A 239 -10.15 11.80 4.51
CA ILE A 239 -9.24 11.28 3.50
C ILE A 239 -8.05 12.23 3.40
N THR A 240 -6.83 11.68 3.43
CA THR A 240 -5.59 12.47 3.32
C THR A 240 -4.65 11.79 2.33
N SER A 241 -4.35 12.47 1.24
CA SER A 241 -3.52 11.92 0.16
C SER A 241 -2.08 12.45 0.27
N LEU A 242 -1.12 11.53 0.16
CA LEU A 242 0.31 11.81 0.20
C LEU A 242 0.99 11.30 -1.08
N ARG A 243 2.12 11.90 -1.44
CA ARG A 243 2.96 11.44 -2.56
C ARG A 243 4.46 11.57 -2.22
N ALA A 244 5.23 10.61 -2.71
CA ALA A 244 6.68 10.77 -2.90
C ALA A 244 6.97 11.61 -4.15
N ALA A 245 8.22 11.70 -4.57
CA ALA A 245 8.58 12.36 -5.83
C ALA A 245 8.11 11.54 -7.05
N GLU A 246 8.14 10.21 -6.95
CA GLU A 246 7.77 9.27 -8.01
C GLU A 246 6.79 8.20 -7.49
N GLY A 247 6.07 7.57 -8.43
CA GLY A 247 5.15 6.46 -8.18
C GLY A 247 3.75 6.88 -7.75
N PRO A 248 2.92 5.89 -7.36
CA PRO A 248 1.55 6.12 -6.90
C PRO A 248 1.51 6.85 -5.56
N GLY A 249 0.34 7.41 -5.22
CA GLY A 249 0.09 8.03 -3.92
C GLY A 249 -0.10 6.99 -2.81
N VAL A 250 -0.03 7.48 -1.56
CA VAL A 250 -0.53 6.78 -0.36
C VAL A 250 -1.68 7.61 0.19
N GLU A 251 -2.83 6.99 0.43
CA GLU A 251 -4.02 7.68 0.91
C GLU A 251 -4.47 7.10 2.25
N PHE A 252 -4.75 7.97 3.22
CA PHE A 252 -5.29 7.58 4.52
C PHE A 252 -6.80 7.70 4.52
N LEU A 253 -7.48 6.68 5.01
CA LEU A 253 -8.91 6.61 5.24
C LEU A 253 -9.17 6.55 6.75
N GLU A 254 -9.33 7.70 7.39
CA GLU A 254 -9.74 7.75 8.79
C GLU A 254 -11.26 7.76 8.89
N TYR A 255 -11.87 6.68 9.38
CA TYR A 255 -13.30 6.63 9.64
C TYR A 255 -13.65 7.45 10.90
N LEU A 256 -14.19 8.64 10.69
CA LEU A 256 -14.75 9.48 11.76
C LEU A 256 -16.02 8.83 12.31
N ALA A 257 -16.79 8.13 11.43
CA ALA A 257 -17.93 7.28 11.76
C ALA A 257 -18.11 6.19 10.67
N PRO A 258 -18.56 4.96 11.01
CA PRO A 258 -18.48 4.39 12.35
C PRO A 258 -17.03 4.05 12.72
N ARG A 259 -16.66 4.21 13.99
CA ARG A 259 -15.33 3.86 14.51
C ARG A 259 -15.24 2.38 14.95
N SER A 260 -16.07 1.53 14.36
CA SER A 260 -16.19 0.11 14.73
C SER A 260 -15.29 -0.82 13.92
N GLY A 261 -14.40 -0.30 13.08
CA GLY A 261 -13.42 -1.10 12.35
C GLY A 261 -12.49 -1.86 13.29
N ARG A 262 -12.24 -3.12 12.97
CA ARG A 262 -11.40 -4.00 13.80
C ARG A 262 -9.94 -3.60 13.67
N VAL A 263 -9.20 -3.75 14.77
CA VAL A 263 -7.75 -3.53 14.81
C VAL A 263 -7.06 -4.69 14.06
N SER A 264 -5.98 -4.40 13.33
CA SER A 264 -5.15 -5.44 12.72
C SER A 264 -4.70 -6.44 13.78
N PRO A 265 -4.79 -7.75 13.51
CA PRO A 265 -4.28 -8.75 14.43
C PRO A 265 -2.81 -8.50 14.74
N PRO A 266 -2.41 -8.42 16.03
CA PRO A 266 -1.02 -8.08 16.40
C PRO A 266 -0.01 -9.17 16.03
N ASP A 267 -0.50 -10.35 15.68
CA ASP A 267 0.25 -11.52 15.23
C ASP A 267 0.22 -11.69 13.69
N THR A 268 -0.16 -10.64 12.96
CA THR A 268 -0.11 -10.65 11.49
C THR A 268 1.32 -10.87 11.01
N GLN A 269 1.47 -11.80 10.05
CA GLN A 269 2.74 -12.13 9.43
C GLN A 269 2.70 -11.86 7.93
N ALA A 270 3.85 -11.74 7.30
CA ALA A 270 3.95 -11.41 5.88
C ALA A 270 3.32 -12.47 4.95
N ASP A 271 3.18 -13.72 5.41
CA ASP A 271 2.54 -14.81 4.68
C ASP A 271 1.01 -14.87 4.84
N ASP A 272 0.39 -14.06 5.72
CA ASP A 272 -1.08 -13.96 5.82
C ASP A 272 -1.67 -13.29 4.57
N LEU A 273 -2.80 -13.77 4.07
CA LEU A 273 -3.39 -13.25 2.81
C LEU A 273 -3.90 -11.81 2.92
N TRP A 274 -4.18 -11.28 4.10
CA TRP A 274 -4.52 -9.86 4.27
C TRP A 274 -3.30 -8.97 4.46
N TYR A 275 -2.09 -9.52 4.39
CA TYR A 275 -0.86 -8.74 4.49
C TYR A 275 -0.58 -8.02 3.18
N TRP A 276 -0.40 -6.72 3.29
CA TRP A 276 0.02 -5.82 2.24
C TRP A 276 1.29 -5.11 2.64
N GLN A 277 2.05 -4.69 1.66
CA GLN A 277 3.30 -4.00 1.89
C GLN A 277 3.47 -2.88 0.86
N ILE A 278 3.77 -1.66 1.32
CA ILE A 278 4.12 -0.54 0.46
C ILE A 278 5.64 -0.57 0.28
N ASN A 279 6.10 -0.78 -0.95
CA ASN A 279 7.53 -0.78 -1.26
C ASN A 279 7.99 0.64 -1.56
N LEU A 280 8.89 1.13 -0.74
CA LEU A 280 9.39 2.51 -0.75
C LEU A 280 10.87 2.52 -1.11
N ARG A 281 11.24 3.31 -2.12
CA ARG A 281 12.65 3.47 -2.50
C ARG A 281 13.27 4.61 -1.73
N THR A 282 14.45 4.35 -1.14
CA THR A 282 15.26 5.38 -0.49
C THR A 282 16.61 5.55 -1.21
N ALA A 283 17.22 6.71 -1.02
CA ALA A 283 18.56 6.99 -1.57
C ALA A 283 19.70 6.51 -0.66
N SER A 284 19.43 6.33 0.63
CA SER A 284 20.41 5.97 1.67
C SER A 284 19.91 4.79 2.50
N GLU A 285 20.86 4.03 3.03
CA GLU A 285 20.62 2.96 3.99
C GLU A 285 20.75 3.48 5.42
N SER A 286 20.03 2.86 6.34
CA SER A 286 20.26 2.99 7.78
C SER A 286 20.91 1.71 8.33
N PRO A 287 21.44 1.70 9.56
CA PRO A 287 22.08 0.52 10.14
C PRO A 287 21.18 -0.72 10.25
N GLU A 288 19.87 -0.54 10.21
CA GLU A 288 18.87 -1.61 10.31
C GLU A 288 18.64 -2.33 8.97
N PHE A 289 19.19 -1.82 7.85
CA PHE A 289 19.00 -2.44 6.53
C PHE A 289 19.69 -3.81 6.46
N ILE A 290 18.94 -4.80 6.01
CA ILE A 290 19.44 -6.14 5.72
C ILE A 290 19.96 -6.14 4.28
N HIS A 291 21.23 -6.48 4.11
CA HIS A 291 21.84 -6.61 2.79
C HIS A 291 21.45 -7.95 2.16
N LEU A 292 21.08 -7.91 0.89
CA LEU A 292 20.65 -9.07 0.13
C LEU A 292 21.77 -9.51 -0.83
N SER A 293 22.22 -10.75 -0.70
CA SER A 293 23.13 -11.38 -1.66
C SER A 293 22.41 -11.78 -2.94
N ASP A 294 21.19 -12.32 -2.81
CA ASP A 294 20.27 -12.53 -3.92
C ASP A 294 19.49 -11.23 -4.21
N ARG A 295 19.77 -10.63 -5.36
CA ARG A 295 19.15 -9.37 -5.81
C ARG A 295 18.09 -9.58 -6.89
N SER A 296 17.55 -10.78 -7.00
CA SER A 296 16.59 -11.14 -8.06
C SER A 296 15.29 -10.34 -7.99
N LEU A 297 14.90 -9.84 -6.80
CA LEU A 297 13.76 -8.92 -6.63
C LEU A 297 14.10 -7.46 -6.96
N GLY A 298 15.34 -7.14 -7.32
CA GLY A 298 15.75 -5.78 -7.66
C GLY A 298 16.10 -4.91 -6.44
N TRP A 299 16.29 -5.53 -5.25
CA TRP A 299 16.73 -4.86 -4.03
C TRP A 299 18.18 -5.21 -3.71
N ALA A 300 18.98 -4.25 -3.28
CA ALA A 300 20.32 -4.49 -2.76
C ALA A 300 20.31 -4.69 -1.25
N SER A 301 19.41 -3.95 -0.60
CA SER A 301 19.18 -4.02 0.83
C SER A 301 17.76 -3.54 1.14
N GLY A 302 17.26 -3.86 2.32
CA GLY A 302 15.95 -3.41 2.76
C GLY A 302 15.74 -3.49 4.26
N VAL A 303 14.73 -2.76 4.73
CA VAL A 303 14.22 -2.85 6.10
C VAL A 303 12.70 -2.78 6.08
N LEU A 304 12.07 -3.70 6.78
CA LEU A 304 10.62 -3.72 6.99
C LEU A 304 10.29 -2.87 8.23
N THR A 305 9.33 -1.99 8.09
CA THR A 305 8.80 -1.17 9.18
C THR A 305 7.29 -1.14 9.14
N HIS A 306 6.65 -0.69 10.23
CA HIS A 306 5.20 -0.61 10.32
C HIS A 306 4.77 0.77 10.81
N ASP A 307 3.65 1.23 10.28
CA ASP A 307 3.00 2.44 10.77
C ASP A 307 2.28 2.19 12.12
N PRO A 308 1.71 3.23 12.78
CA PRO A 308 1.02 3.07 14.06
C PRO A 308 -0.17 2.10 14.05
N ASP A 309 -0.76 1.81 12.89
CA ASP A 309 -1.88 0.88 12.74
C ASP A 309 -1.45 -0.53 12.29
N GLY A 310 -0.14 -0.73 12.03
CA GLY A 310 0.45 -2.02 11.67
C GLY A 310 0.56 -2.27 10.16
N HIS A 311 0.34 -1.26 9.31
CA HIS A 311 0.57 -1.40 7.87
C HIS A 311 2.06 -1.45 7.57
N ALA A 312 2.46 -2.45 6.77
CA ALA A 312 3.85 -2.68 6.46
C ALA A 312 4.37 -1.74 5.37
N SER A 313 5.56 -1.22 5.58
CA SER A 313 6.33 -0.49 4.58
C SER A 313 7.72 -1.11 4.48
N LEU A 314 8.10 -1.53 3.28
CA LEU A 314 9.44 -2.02 2.98
C LEU A 314 10.26 -0.91 2.34
N LEU A 315 11.25 -0.41 3.06
CA LEU A 315 12.21 0.54 2.52
C LEU A 315 13.32 -0.23 1.83
N THR A 316 13.63 0.12 0.58
CA THR A 316 14.63 -0.57 -0.22
C THR A 316 15.60 0.40 -0.88
N VAL A 317 16.82 -0.07 -1.11
CA VAL A 317 17.81 0.60 -1.94
C VAL A 317 18.04 -0.24 -3.21
N ALA A 318 17.97 0.40 -4.36
CA ALA A 318 18.23 -0.27 -5.63
C ALA A 318 19.70 -0.67 -5.76
N PRO A 319 20.03 -1.79 -6.44
CA PRO A 319 21.41 -2.11 -6.76
C PRO A 319 22.07 -0.98 -7.55
N GLN A 320 23.28 -0.59 -7.14
CA GLN A 320 24.08 0.35 -7.93
C GLN A 320 24.39 -0.28 -9.31
N PRO A 321 24.33 0.50 -10.42
CA PRO A 321 24.77 -0.02 -11.70
C PRO A 321 26.22 -0.49 -11.58
N ARG A 322 26.50 -1.70 -12.08
CA ARG A 322 27.89 -2.18 -12.15
C ARG A 322 28.60 -1.34 -13.21
N ASN A 323 29.63 -0.61 -12.76
CA ASN A 323 30.53 0.11 -13.65
C ASN A 323 31.29 -0.86 -14.58
#